data_de915b1ce8f6e0730b769ef6f5a33468
#
_entry.id   de915b1ce8f6e0730b769ef6f5a33468
#
_cell.length_a   1.000
_cell.length_b   1.000
_cell.length_c   1.000
_cell.angle_alpha   90.00
_cell.angle_beta   90.00
_cell.angle_gamma   90.00
#
_symmetry.space_group_name_H-M   'P 1'
#
loop_
_entity.id
_entity.type
_entity.pdbx_description
1 polymer ?
#
loop_
_entity_poly.entity_id
_entity_poly.type
_entity_poly.pdbx_seq_one_letter_code
_entity_poly.pdbx_strand_id
1 'polypeptide(L)'
;MMVTPEAVRLITEPGDLILAPRGHGQARGISGLAPGARVVLSDDRPGSRIRLRRKAARLGLQISREYVVLPSWHRAAFVVEDHPSTLAWAWANLATIPPGVSRGSFLAEAALRGGRYRLVQALVGSVVPGRAVIARRR
;
A
#
# COMPACT_ATOMS: atom_id res chain seq x y z
N MET A 1 19.73 -0.09 9.53
CA MET A 1 18.42 -0.03 10.23
C MET A 1 17.45 0.74 9.36
N MET A 2 16.38 0.13 8.92
CA MET A 2 15.44 0.77 8.01
C MET A 2 14.38 1.53 8.84
N VAL A 3 14.40 2.85 8.73
CA VAL A 3 13.43 3.69 9.46
C VAL A 3 12.06 3.53 8.78
N THR A 4 11.08 3.10 9.54
CA THR A 4 9.69 3.03 9.08
C THR A 4 9.16 4.45 8.91
N PRO A 5 8.63 4.82 7.74
CA PRO A 5 8.02 6.14 7.53
C PRO A 5 6.93 6.42 8.57
N GLU A 6 6.84 7.66 9.02
CA GLU A 6 5.92 8.06 10.08
C GLU A 6 4.46 7.72 9.75
N ALA A 7 4.03 7.99 8.52
CA ALA A 7 2.67 7.66 8.07
C ALA A 7 2.37 6.15 8.13
N VAL A 8 3.38 5.30 7.96
CA VAL A 8 3.20 3.85 8.04
C VAL A 8 3.07 3.37 9.48
N ARG A 9 3.64 4.11 10.43
CA ARG A 9 3.48 3.83 11.87
C ARG A 9 2.03 3.89 12.33
N LEU A 10 1.18 4.63 11.61
CA LEU A 10 -0.25 4.72 11.92
C LEU A 10 -1.00 3.39 11.71
N ILE A 11 -0.47 2.50 10.88
CA ILE A 11 -1.06 1.18 10.61
C ILE A 11 -0.30 0.04 11.26
N THR A 12 0.82 0.32 11.94
CA THR A 12 1.64 -0.68 12.63
C THR A 12 1.40 -0.64 14.14
N GLU A 13 1.50 -1.79 14.77
CA GLU A 13 1.41 -1.95 16.22
C GLU A 13 2.76 -2.38 16.80
N PRO A 14 3.00 -2.14 18.09
CA PRO A 14 4.17 -2.72 18.77
C PRO A 14 4.16 -4.23 18.63
N GLY A 15 5.28 -4.80 18.15
CA GLY A 15 5.40 -6.23 17.91
C GLY A 15 5.09 -6.69 16.48
N ASP A 16 4.60 -5.81 15.60
CA ASP A 16 4.42 -6.14 14.18
C ASP A 16 5.76 -6.48 13.51
N LEU A 17 5.79 -7.59 12.78
CA LEU A 17 6.91 -7.88 11.89
C LEU A 17 6.73 -7.12 10.57
N ILE A 18 7.58 -6.13 10.33
CA ILE A 18 7.53 -5.31 9.11
C ILE A 18 8.47 -5.88 8.06
N LEU A 19 7.92 -6.37 6.95
CA LEU A 19 8.66 -6.87 5.80
C LEU A 19 8.67 -5.83 4.68
N ALA A 20 9.71 -5.03 4.65
CA ALA A 20 9.88 -3.96 3.66
C ALA A 20 10.15 -4.50 2.23
N PRO A 21 9.99 -3.64 1.19
CA PRO A 21 10.04 -4.06 -0.23
C PRO A 21 11.34 -4.75 -0.66
N ARG A 22 12.47 -4.41 -0.04
CA ARG A 22 13.82 -4.85 -0.45
C ARG A 22 14.54 -5.76 0.55
N GLY A 23 13.85 -6.29 1.52
CA GLY A 23 14.45 -7.16 2.54
C GLY A 23 14.62 -8.60 2.06
N HIS A 24 15.80 -8.97 1.55
CA HIS A 24 16.09 -10.32 1.06
C HIS A 24 16.29 -11.40 2.15
N GLY A 25 16.31 -11.05 3.42
CA GLY A 25 16.57 -12.01 4.52
C GLY A 25 15.38 -12.31 5.44
N GLN A 26 14.23 -11.73 5.18
CA GLN A 26 13.14 -11.67 6.16
C GLN A 26 12.19 -12.89 6.18
N ALA A 27 12.30 -13.79 5.20
CA ALA A 27 11.46 -15.02 5.18
C ALA A 27 11.73 -15.94 6.37
N ARG A 28 12.95 -15.93 6.91
CA ARG A 28 13.34 -16.75 8.08
C ARG A 28 12.64 -16.31 9.38
N GLY A 29 12.28 -15.05 9.50
CA GLY A 29 11.56 -14.55 10.68
C GLY A 29 10.11 -15.03 10.80
N ILE A 30 9.50 -15.41 9.68
CA ILE A 30 8.07 -15.76 9.64
C ILE A 30 7.82 -17.18 10.19
N SER A 31 8.76 -18.10 9.98
CA SER A 31 8.62 -19.49 10.46
C SER A 31 8.56 -19.58 11.99
N GLY A 32 9.16 -18.64 12.70
CA GLY A 32 9.15 -18.56 14.15
C GLY A 32 8.00 -17.77 14.78
N LEU A 33 7.12 -17.16 13.97
CA LEU A 33 6.01 -16.37 14.48
C LEU A 33 4.93 -17.25 15.11
N ALA A 34 4.35 -16.78 16.21
CA ALA A 34 3.18 -17.43 16.83
C ALA A 34 1.96 -17.38 15.90
N PRO A 35 1.03 -18.35 15.98
CA PRO A 35 -0.27 -18.24 15.33
C PRO A 35 -0.97 -16.94 15.73
N GLY A 36 -1.60 -16.25 14.76
CA GLY A 36 -2.24 -14.96 14.99
C GLY A 36 -1.29 -13.76 14.95
N ALA A 37 0.03 -13.94 14.93
CA ALA A 37 0.99 -12.84 14.85
C ALA A 37 0.73 -11.98 13.61
N ARG A 38 0.85 -10.67 13.80
CA ARG A 38 0.62 -9.66 12.78
C ARG A 38 1.88 -9.40 11.96
N VAL A 39 1.74 -9.37 10.65
CA VAL A 39 2.83 -9.13 9.70
C VAL A 39 2.40 -8.02 8.75
N VAL A 40 3.24 -7.02 8.59
CA VAL A 40 3.05 -5.94 7.62
C VAL A 40 3.96 -6.19 6.43
N LEU A 41 3.37 -6.54 5.28
CA LEU A 41 4.08 -6.68 4.01
C LEU A 41 3.98 -5.38 3.23
N SER A 42 5.04 -4.95 2.58
CA SER A 42 5.03 -3.76 1.72
C SER A 42 5.74 -4.00 0.39
N ASP A 43 5.31 -3.27 -0.64
CA ASP A 43 5.96 -3.24 -1.96
C ASP A 43 5.74 -1.86 -2.58
N ASP A 44 6.79 -1.26 -3.13
CA ASP A 44 6.82 0.09 -3.72
C ASP A 44 6.83 0.07 -5.26
N ARG A 45 6.68 -1.10 -5.89
CA ARG A 45 6.72 -1.27 -7.34
C ARG A 45 5.33 -1.34 -7.96
N PRO A 46 5.16 -0.93 -9.24
CA PRO A 46 3.92 -1.14 -9.97
C PRO A 46 3.47 -2.61 -9.93
N GLY A 47 2.17 -2.86 -9.82
CA GLY A 47 1.64 -4.23 -9.68
C GLY A 47 1.87 -4.89 -8.31
N SER A 48 2.18 -4.09 -7.29
CA SER A 48 2.42 -4.54 -5.91
C SER A 48 1.27 -5.35 -5.33
N ARG A 49 0.01 -5.05 -5.69
CA ARG A 49 -1.18 -5.77 -5.21
C ARG A 49 -1.08 -7.28 -5.43
N ILE A 50 -0.79 -7.69 -6.66
CA ILE A 50 -0.71 -9.11 -7.03
C ILE A 50 0.50 -9.77 -6.35
N ARG A 51 1.65 -9.06 -6.32
CA ARG A 51 2.86 -9.58 -5.68
C ARG A 51 2.70 -9.78 -4.18
N LEU A 52 2.11 -8.81 -3.48
CA LEU A 52 1.88 -8.91 -2.04
C LEU A 52 0.91 -10.03 -1.70
N ARG A 53 -0.18 -10.20 -2.46
CA ARG A 53 -1.12 -11.29 -2.28
C ARG A 53 -0.46 -12.65 -2.52
N ARG A 54 0.34 -12.80 -3.57
CA ARG A 54 1.12 -14.03 -3.84
C ARG A 54 2.15 -14.28 -2.74
N LYS A 55 2.82 -13.23 -2.26
CA LYS A 55 3.80 -13.34 -1.16
C LYS A 55 3.11 -13.78 0.12
N ALA A 56 1.99 -13.18 0.50
CA ALA A 56 1.21 -13.58 1.65
C ALA A 56 0.77 -15.05 1.58
N ALA A 57 0.23 -15.47 0.43
CA ALA A 57 -0.20 -16.85 0.20
C ALA A 57 0.97 -17.84 0.34
N ARG A 58 2.15 -17.55 -0.26
CA ARG A 58 3.35 -18.40 -0.14
C ARG A 58 3.86 -18.52 1.31
N LEU A 59 3.64 -17.51 2.12
CA LEU A 59 4.03 -17.46 3.52
C LEU A 59 2.97 -18.00 4.48
N GLY A 60 1.84 -18.51 3.96
CA GLY A 60 0.74 -19.02 4.78
C GLY A 60 0.03 -17.94 5.59
N LEU A 61 0.09 -16.68 5.13
CA LEU A 61 -0.50 -15.54 5.82
C LEU A 61 -1.90 -15.25 5.28
N GLN A 62 -2.82 -14.92 6.17
CA GLN A 62 -4.15 -14.45 5.83
C GLN A 62 -4.18 -12.92 5.85
N ILE A 63 -4.49 -12.33 4.71
CA ILE A 63 -4.62 -10.87 4.58
C ILE A 63 -5.86 -10.41 5.34
N SER A 64 -5.68 -9.43 6.22
CA SER A 64 -6.77 -8.80 6.97
C SER A 64 -7.13 -7.43 6.42
N ARG A 65 -6.14 -6.63 6.01
CA ARG A 65 -6.35 -5.29 5.42
C ARG A 65 -5.31 -4.99 4.36
N GLU A 66 -5.70 -4.21 3.36
CA GLU A 66 -4.80 -3.70 2.32
C GLU A 66 -4.82 -2.18 2.35
N TYR A 67 -3.65 -1.55 2.15
CA TYR A 67 -3.49 -0.10 2.14
C TYR A 67 -2.72 0.34 0.91
N VAL A 68 -3.06 1.52 0.41
CA VAL A 68 -2.29 2.26 -0.58
C VAL A 68 -1.43 3.27 0.16
N VAL A 69 -0.13 3.29 -0.11
CA VAL A 69 0.84 4.18 0.51
C VAL A 69 1.30 5.20 -0.53
N LEU A 70 1.03 6.47 -0.30
CA LEU A 70 1.26 7.55 -1.25
C LEU A 70 2.29 8.55 -0.73
N PRO A 71 3.16 9.08 -1.58
CA PRO A 71 3.44 8.68 -2.96
C PRO A 71 4.24 7.38 -3.08
N SER A 72 4.96 6.96 -2.06
CA SER A 72 5.73 5.71 -2.03
C SER A 72 6.00 5.28 -0.58
N TRP A 73 6.45 4.03 -0.39
CA TRP A 73 6.82 3.53 0.94
C TRP A 73 7.83 4.41 1.66
N HIS A 74 8.88 4.88 0.96
CA HIS A 74 9.98 5.65 1.57
C HIS A 74 9.63 7.11 1.85
N ARG A 75 8.61 7.64 1.17
CA ARG A 75 8.13 9.02 1.30
C ARG A 75 6.64 9.05 1.62
N ALA A 76 6.19 8.10 2.44
CA ALA A 76 4.78 7.97 2.77
C ALA A 76 4.27 9.24 3.46
N ALA A 77 3.43 9.99 2.76
CA ALA A 77 2.69 11.12 3.28
C ALA A 77 1.26 10.71 3.68
N PHE A 78 0.70 9.75 2.94
CA PHE A 78 -0.66 9.25 3.19
C PHE A 78 -0.68 7.73 3.15
N VAL A 79 -1.48 7.15 4.03
CA VAL A 79 -1.82 5.73 4.04
C VAL A 79 -3.33 5.61 4.02
N VAL A 80 -3.86 5.04 2.94
CA VAL A 80 -5.29 4.97 2.67
C VAL A 80 -5.69 3.50 2.53
N GLU A 81 -6.74 3.08 3.21
CA GLU A 81 -7.26 1.71 3.08
C GLU A 81 -7.75 1.47 1.64
N ASP A 82 -7.39 0.34 1.06
CA ASP A 82 -7.78 -0.06 -0.30
C ASP A 82 -9.24 -0.53 -0.32
N HIS A 83 -10.13 0.39 -0.02
CA HIS A 83 -11.57 0.21 -0.07
C HIS A 83 -12.19 1.27 -1.00
N PRO A 84 -13.18 0.93 -1.84
CA PRO A 84 -13.71 1.86 -2.85
C PRO A 84 -14.17 3.21 -2.28
N SER A 85 -14.84 3.24 -1.14
CA SER A 85 -15.29 4.49 -0.52
C SER A 85 -14.14 5.34 0.00
N THR A 86 -13.14 4.72 0.62
CA THR A 86 -11.96 5.40 1.18
C THR A 86 -11.08 5.96 0.06
N LEU A 87 -10.90 5.19 -1.01
CA LEU A 87 -10.17 5.65 -2.20
C LEU A 87 -10.90 6.80 -2.89
N ALA A 88 -12.23 6.72 -3.05
CA ALA A 88 -13.02 7.80 -3.64
C ALA A 88 -12.92 9.10 -2.81
N TRP A 89 -12.98 8.98 -1.48
CA TRP A 89 -12.77 10.12 -0.59
C TRP A 89 -11.36 10.69 -0.71
N ALA A 90 -10.35 9.84 -0.70
CA ALA A 90 -8.95 10.26 -0.85
C ALA A 90 -8.71 10.97 -2.17
N TRP A 91 -9.25 10.45 -3.28
CA TRP A 91 -9.19 11.11 -4.58
C TRP A 91 -9.86 12.47 -4.58
N ALA A 92 -11.02 12.61 -3.96
CA ALA A 92 -11.75 13.86 -3.91
C ALA A 92 -11.07 14.94 -3.05
N ASN A 93 -10.36 14.54 -1.99
CA ASN A 93 -9.87 15.46 -0.97
C ASN A 93 -8.34 15.63 -0.94
N LEU A 94 -7.56 14.61 -1.34
CA LEU A 94 -6.11 14.63 -1.25
C LEU A 94 -5.42 14.92 -2.59
N ALA A 95 -6.10 14.67 -3.68
CA ALA A 95 -5.55 14.85 -5.02
C ALA A 95 -5.81 16.27 -5.55
N THR A 96 -5.26 17.27 -4.88
CA THR A 96 -5.21 18.64 -5.41
C THR A 96 -3.98 18.78 -6.30
N ILE A 97 -4.18 19.04 -7.59
CA ILE A 97 -3.08 19.37 -8.51
C ILE A 97 -2.88 20.88 -8.46
N PRO A 98 -1.68 21.36 -8.11
CA PRO A 98 -1.38 22.78 -8.16
C PRO A 98 -1.58 23.32 -9.58
N PRO A 99 -2.19 24.50 -9.78
CA PRO A 99 -2.29 25.11 -11.08
C PRO A 99 -0.86 25.42 -11.60
N GLY A 100 -0.61 25.09 -12.87
CA GLY A 100 0.67 25.39 -13.54
C GLY A 100 1.66 24.25 -13.71
N VAL A 101 1.30 23.02 -13.35
CA VAL A 101 2.17 21.85 -13.58
C VAL A 101 1.99 21.31 -15.01
N SER A 102 3.11 21.01 -15.65
CA SER A 102 3.34 20.63 -17.05
C SER A 102 2.46 19.48 -17.60
N ARG A 103 2.62 19.10 -18.87
CA ARG A 103 1.86 18.11 -19.65
C ARG A 103 1.49 16.78 -18.95
N GLY A 104 2.22 16.37 -17.91
CA GLY A 104 1.85 15.24 -17.04
C GLY A 104 0.60 15.51 -16.16
N SER A 105 0.24 16.78 -15.94
CA SER A 105 -0.93 17.15 -15.15
C SER A 105 -2.25 16.83 -15.83
N PHE A 106 -2.31 16.87 -17.17
CA PHE A 106 -3.53 16.53 -17.89
C PHE A 106 -3.96 15.08 -17.71
N LEU A 107 -3.00 14.15 -17.73
CA LEU A 107 -3.29 12.72 -17.47
C LEU A 107 -3.68 12.50 -16.00
N ALA A 108 -3.01 13.19 -15.08
CA ALA A 108 -3.36 13.14 -13.67
C ALA A 108 -4.74 13.76 -13.41
N GLU A 109 -5.05 14.89 -14.06
CA GLU A 109 -6.36 15.53 -13.96
C GLU A 109 -7.49 14.67 -14.58
N ALA A 110 -7.23 14.05 -15.72
CA ALA A 110 -8.16 13.10 -16.34
C ALA A 110 -8.36 11.86 -15.44
N ALA A 111 -7.30 11.32 -14.84
CA ALA A 111 -7.38 10.24 -13.88
C ALA A 111 -8.15 10.64 -12.63
N LEU A 112 -7.97 11.88 -12.14
CA LEU A 112 -8.71 12.43 -11.01
C LEU A 112 -10.19 12.60 -11.32
N ARG A 113 -10.53 13.19 -12.47
CA ARG A 113 -11.93 13.33 -12.92
C ARG A 113 -12.57 11.97 -13.15
N GLY A 114 -11.81 11.02 -13.71
CA GLY A 114 -12.25 9.63 -13.92
C GLY A 114 -12.28 8.78 -12.65
N GLY A 115 -11.59 9.21 -11.57
CA GLY A 115 -11.42 8.43 -10.34
C GLY A 115 -12.71 8.11 -9.57
N ARG A 116 -13.81 8.80 -9.88
CA ARG A 116 -15.16 8.46 -9.40
C ARG A 116 -15.73 7.18 -10.02
N TYR A 117 -15.16 6.71 -11.13
CA TYR A 117 -15.60 5.48 -11.79
C TYR A 117 -14.83 4.28 -11.23
N ARG A 118 -15.55 3.24 -10.83
CA ARG A 118 -14.97 2.01 -10.24
C ARG A 118 -13.88 1.37 -11.10
N LEU A 119 -14.03 1.39 -12.43
CA LEU A 119 -13.03 0.86 -13.36
C LEU A 119 -11.72 1.64 -13.31
N VAL A 120 -11.82 2.98 -13.28
CA VAL A 120 -10.64 3.85 -13.18
C VAL A 120 -9.94 3.67 -11.83
N GLN A 121 -10.71 3.54 -10.75
CA GLN A 121 -10.16 3.24 -9.42
C GLN A 121 -9.44 1.89 -9.40
N ALA A 122 -9.98 0.87 -10.04
CA ALA A 122 -9.35 -0.44 -10.15
C ALA A 122 -8.05 -0.40 -10.96
N LEU A 123 -8.04 0.32 -12.09
CA LEU A 123 -6.86 0.51 -12.93
C LEU A 123 -5.77 1.32 -12.20
N VAL A 124 -6.13 2.47 -11.66
CA VAL A 124 -5.21 3.32 -10.89
C VAL A 124 -4.71 2.57 -9.66
N GLY A 125 -5.59 1.89 -8.95
CA GLY A 125 -5.23 1.05 -7.82
C GLY A 125 -4.26 -0.08 -8.17
N SER A 126 -4.24 -0.55 -9.41
CA SER A 126 -3.29 -1.57 -9.87
C SER A 126 -1.92 -1.00 -10.23
N VAL A 127 -1.87 0.26 -10.65
CA VAL A 127 -0.66 0.94 -11.14
C VAL A 127 0.05 1.73 -10.04
N VAL A 128 -0.69 2.22 -9.04
CA VAL A 128 -0.11 3.04 -7.97
C VAL A 128 0.98 2.26 -7.25
N PRO A 129 2.22 2.76 -7.27
CA PRO A 129 3.32 2.19 -6.49
C PRO A 129 3.11 2.50 -5.01
N GLY A 130 3.47 1.57 -4.16
CA GLY A 130 3.37 1.75 -2.71
C GLY A 130 2.10 1.14 -2.13
N ARG A 131 2.21 -0.10 -1.69
CA ARG A 131 1.16 -0.81 -0.97
C ARG A 131 1.71 -1.42 0.30
N ALA A 132 0.86 -1.45 1.31
CA ALA A 132 1.07 -2.22 2.52
C ALA A 132 -0.11 -3.17 2.74
N VAL A 133 0.19 -4.35 3.22
CA VAL A 133 -0.80 -5.36 3.55
C VAL A 133 -0.58 -5.81 4.97
N ILE A 134 -1.61 -5.73 5.79
CA ILE A 134 -1.61 -6.34 7.11
C ILE A 134 -2.14 -7.77 6.96
N ALA A 135 -1.33 -8.72 7.37
CA ALA A 135 -1.70 -10.13 7.33
C ALA A 135 -1.44 -10.78 8.69
N ARG A 136 -2.12 -11.87 8.96
CA ARG A 136 -1.93 -12.67 10.18
C ARG A 136 -1.49 -14.09 9.81
N ARG A 137 -0.64 -14.66 10.64
CA ARG A 137 -0.28 -16.07 10.52
C ARG A 137 -1.49 -16.93 10.90
N ARG A 138 -1.80 -17.90 10.05
CA ARG A 138 -2.79 -18.94 10.36
C ARG A 138 -2.28 -19.90 11.43
#